data_660fbf4aad25f1d54fd331a0a9ecde66
#
_entry.id   660fbf4aad25f1d54fd331a0a9ecde66
#
_cell.length_a   1.000
_cell.length_b   1.000
_cell.length_c   1.000
_cell.angle_alpha   90.00
_cell.angle_beta   90.00
_cell.angle_gamma   90.00
#
_symmetry.space_group_name_H-M   'P 1'
#
loop_
_entity.id
_entity.type
_entity.pdbx_description
1 polymer ?
#
loop_
_entity_poly.entity_id
_entity_poly.type
_entity_poly.pdbx_seq_one_letter_code
_entity_poly.pdbx_strand_id
1 'polypeptide(L)'
;MAFELVDLDRQGTRMKIIFVRHGEPDYRELEERSYIGFGIDLAPLSEMGRQQVQKLSKNPLLSSAEIIVSSAVTRALETASYVVCATGLPLRVEPLLHEWQVYKTGIENFETARRLFLENKGELLPNSPIQYETATEMKSRFLECMSKYREHQTVVVVAHRMLMRQFVLNEKIDFCQVIECELEI
;
A
#
# COMPACT_ATOMS: atom_id res chain seq x y z
N MET A 1 20.47 -22.56 36.70
CA MET A 1 19.51 -21.46 36.46
C MET A 1 18.82 -21.76 35.17
N ALA A 2 17.57 -22.23 35.26
CA ALA A 2 16.74 -22.50 34.09
C ALA A 2 16.15 -21.15 33.62
N PHE A 3 16.41 -20.83 32.36
CA PHE A 3 15.68 -19.73 31.71
C PHE A 3 14.26 -20.26 31.40
N GLU A 4 13.27 -19.80 32.14
CA GLU A 4 11.87 -19.93 31.77
C GLU A 4 11.68 -19.18 30.45
N LEU A 5 11.37 -19.92 29.40
CA LEU A 5 10.83 -19.39 28.17
C LEU A 5 9.45 -18.82 28.50
N VAL A 6 9.34 -17.50 28.55
CA VAL A 6 8.07 -16.81 28.58
C VAL A 6 7.36 -17.14 27.27
N ASP A 7 6.39 -18.02 27.35
CA ASP A 7 5.44 -18.30 26.26
C ASP A 7 4.58 -17.04 26.09
N LEU A 8 5.05 -16.12 25.26
CA LEU A 8 4.26 -14.95 24.85
C LEU A 8 3.12 -15.47 23.99
N ASP A 9 1.97 -15.53 24.62
CA ASP A 9 0.67 -15.80 24.04
C ASP A 9 0.57 -15.19 22.62
N ARG A 10 0.62 -16.04 21.58
CA ARG A 10 0.41 -15.67 20.18
C ARG A 10 -1.07 -15.50 19.90
N GLN A 11 -1.76 -14.65 20.68
CA GLN A 11 -3.05 -14.14 20.27
C GLN A 11 -2.76 -12.95 19.33
N GLY A 12 -3.01 -13.15 18.01
CA GLY A 12 -2.91 -12.07 17.04
C GLY A 12 -3.75 -10.87 17.47
N THR A 13 -3.18 -9.68 17.43
CA THR A 13 -3.91 -8.46 17.75
C THR A 13 -4.85 -8.13 16.59
N ARG A 14 -6.14 -8.00 16.87
CA ARG A 14 -7.13 -7.59 15.86
C ARG A 14 -7.02 -6.10 15.64
N MET A 15 -6.76 -5.70 14.40
CA MET A 15 -6.57 -4.32 13.99
C MET A 15 -7.56 -3.96 12.88
N LYS A 16 -8.23 -2.83 13.02
CA LYS A 16 -9.06 -2.23 11.97
C LYS A 16 -8.16 -1.41 11.04
N ILE A 17 -8.11 -1.78 9.76
CA ILE A 17 -7.39 -1.06 8.73
C ILE A 17 -8.40 -0.27 7.88
N ILE A 18 -8.16 1.02 7.75
CA ILE A 18 -8.85 1.90 6.83
C ILE A 18 -7.89 2.13 5.65
N PHE A 19 -8.00 1.29 4.63
CA PHE A 19 -7.22 1.44 3.41
C PHE A 19 -7.66 2.66 2.63
N VAL A 20 -6.69 3.42 2.14
CA VAL A 20 -6.86 4.54 1.23
C VAL A 20 -5.96 4.32 0.02
N ARG A 21 -6.52 4.15 -1.17
CA ARG A 21 -5.71 4.21 -2.38
C ARG A 21 -5.32 5.66 -2.66
N HIS A 22 -4.06 5.89 -3.03
CA HIS A 22 -3.58 7.22 -3.42
C HIS A 22 -4.44 7.86 -4.53
N GLY A 23 -4.44 9.18 -4.66
CA GLY A 23 -5.07 9.94 -5.74
C GLY A 23 -4.41 9.66 -7.10
N GLU A 24 -5.04 10.14 -8.17
CA GLU A 24 -4.52 9.97 -9.53
C GLU A 24 -3.11 10.56 -9.66
N PRO A 25 -2.11 9.75 -10.15
CA PRO A 25 -0.74 10.23 -10.34
C PRO A 25 -0.56 10.92 -11.69
N ASP A 26 0.45 11.79 -11.76
CA ASP A 26 0.93 12.40 -12.99
C ASP A 26 2.26 11.78 -13.42
N TYR A 27 2.24 11.00 -14.49
CA TYR A 27 3.44 10.35 -15.03
C TYR A 27 4.08 11.13 -16.19
N ARG A 28 3.51 12.24 -16.67
CA ARG A 28 3.92 12.93 -17.89
C ARG A 28 5.40 13.30 -17.89
N GLU A 29 5.90 13.97 -16.85
CA GLU A 29 7.31 14.34 -16.75
C GLU A 29 8.23 13.11 -16.72
N LEU A 30 7.80 12.06 -16.02
CA LEU A 30 8.59 10.83 -15.87
C LEU A 30 8.70 10.07 -17.19
N GLU A 31 7.62 10.05 -17.96
CA GLU A 31 7.58 9.45 -19.31
C GLU A 31 8.42 10.25 -20.30
N GLU A 32 8.27 11.59 -20.32
CA GLU A 32 9.08 12.47 -21.17
C GLU A 32 10.58 12.33 -20.92
N ARG A 33 10.99 12.11 -19.65
CA ARG A 33 12.38 11.93 -19.26
C ARG A 33 12.84 10.48 -19.25
N SER A 34 11.94 9.55 -19.59
CA SER A 34 12.21 8.10 -19.60
C SER A 34 12.75 7.58 -18.26
N TYR A 35 12.18 8.04 -17.15
CA TYR A 35 12.54 7.53 -15.82
C TYR A 35 12.12 6.08 -15.66
N ILE A 36 12.97 5.29 -15.04
CA ILE A 36 12.77 3.87 -14.76
C ILE A 36 13.01 3.56 -13.27
N GLY A 37 12.50 2.43 -12.82
CA GLY A 37 12.71 1.95 -11.45
C GLY A 37 12.23 2.97 -10.42
N PHE A 38 13.08 3.34 -9.46
CA PHE A 38 12.74 4.31 -8.43
C PHE A 38 12.25 5.65 -8.98
N GLY A 39 12.70 6.07 -10.18
CA GLY A 39 12.24 7.30 -10.81
C GLY A 39 10.72 7.33 -11.03
N ILE A 40 10.09 6.19 -11.33
CA ILE A 40 8.63 6.09 -11.51
C ILE A 40 7.87 6.32 -10.19
N ASP A 41 8.48 5.99 -9.07
CA ASP A 41 7.89 6.20 -7.75
C ASP A 41 7.83 7.67 -7.33
N LEU A 42 8.55 8.54 -8.04
CA LEU A 42 8.54 9.99 -7.82
C LEU A 42 7.33 10.69 -8.45
N ALA A 43 6.46 9.98 -9.18
CA ALA A 43 5.25 10.56 -9.76
C ALA A 43 4.39 11.25 -8.69
N PRO A 44 4.17 12.59 -8.80
CA PRO A 44 3.27 13.32 -7.91
C PRO A 44 1.81 13.04 -8.26
N LEU A 45 0.89 13.61 -7.51
CA LEU A 45 -0.52 13.65 -7.89
C LEU A 45 -0.72 14.57 -9.10
N SER A 46 -1.62 14.19 -10.00
CA SER A 46 -2.15 15.08 -11.03
C SER A 46 -3.02 16.18 -10.38
N GLU A 47 -3.37 17.20 -11.15
CA GLU A 47 -4.33 18.22 -10.67
C GLU A 47 -5.69 17.59 -10.31
N MET A 48 -6.16 16.62 -11.11
CA MET A 48 -7.35 15.84 -10.79
C MET A 48 -7.14 15.01 -9.52
N GLY A 49 -5.97 14.40 -9.36
CA GLY A 49 -5.60 13.65 -8.16
C GLY A 49 -5.67 14.50 -6.90
N ARG A 50 -5.18 15.74 -6.93
CA ARG A 50 -5.28 16.69 -5.80
C ARG A 50 -6.72 17.03 -5.46
N GLN A 51 -7.57 17.25 -6.45
CA GLN A 51 -9.01 17.50 -6.22
C GLN A 51 -9.70 16.26 -5.62
N GLN A 52 -9.36 15.05 -6.10
CA GLN A 52 -9.85 13.79 -5.54
C GLN A 52 -9.47 13.67 -4.05
N VAL A 53 -8.22 13.96 -3.70
CA VAL A 53 -7.71 13.85 -2.33
C VAL A 53 -8.30 14.92 -1.41
N GLN A 54 -8.53 16.13 -1.89
CA GLN A 54 -9.26 17.17 -1.12
C GLN A 54 -10.68 16.73 -0.76
N LYS A 55 -11.36 15.99 -1.65
CA LYS A 55 -12.67 15.40 -1.36
C LYS A 55 -12.56 14.24 -0.38
N LEU A 56 -11.59 13.35 -0.60
CA LEU A 56 -11.30 12.21 0.25
C LEU A 56 -11.02 12.64 1.70
N SER A 57 -10.21 13.67 1.91
CA SER A 57 -9.80 14.14 3.24
C SER A 57 -10.96 14.57 4.15
N LYS A 58 -12.15 14.79 3.57
CA LYS A 58 -13.39 15.09 4.31
C LYS A 58 -14.16 13.84 4.74
N ASN A 59 -13.69 12.64 4.41
CA ASN A 59 -14.35 11.40 4.80
C ASN A 59 -14.24 11.20 6.32
N PRO A 60 -15.38 11.12 7.06
CA PRO A 60 -15.37 11.03 8.53
C PRO A 60 -14.71 9.76 9.06
N LEU A 61 -14.65 8.69 8.27
CA LEU A 61 -13.95 7.45 8.64
C LEU A 61 -12.47 7.69 8.97
N LEU A 62 -11.81 8.62 8.28
CA LEU A 62 -10.39 8.88 8.47
C LEU A 62 -10.09 9.42 9.87
N SER A 63 -11.02 10.19 10.45
CA SER A 63 -10.87 10.75 11.80
C SER A 63 -11.14 9.73 12.92
N SER A 64 -11.62 8.53 12.59
CA SER A 64 -11.82 7.46 13.57
C SER A 64 -10.54 6.67 13.87
N ALA A 65 -9.46 6.90 13.11
CA ALA A 65 -8.18 6.25 13.32
C ALA A 65 -7.31 6.98 14.35
N GLU A 66 -6.27 6.31 14.79
CA GLU A 66 -5.31 6.82 15.78
C GLU A 66 -4.01 7.32 15.09
N ILE A 67 -3.72 6.80 13.90
CA ILE A 67 -2.49 7.08 13.16
C ILE A 67 -2.70 6.87 11.66
N ILE A 68 -1.90 7.57 10.85
CA ILE A 68 -1.79 7.37 9.42
C ILE A 68 -0.44 6.71 9.12
N VAL A 69 -0.45 5.58 8.43
CA VAL A 69 0.74 4.90 7.93
C VAL A 69 0.72 4.95 6.40
N SER A 70 1.69 5.59 5.79
CA SER A 70 1.74 5.81 4.34
C SER A 70 2.90 5.11 3.68
N SER A 71 2.67 4.61 2.47
CA SER A 71 3.75 4.29 1.54
C SER A 71 4.68 5.49 1.34
N ALA A 72 5.97 5.22 1.16
CA ALA A 72 6.99 6.23 0.86
C ALA A 72 6.93 6.77 -0.58
N VAL A 73 6.13 6.16 -1.46
CA VAL A 73 5.96 6.57 -2.85
C VAL A 73 5.27 7.92 -2.92
N THR A 74 5.78 8.85 -3.73
CA THR A 74 5.38 10.28 -3.74
C THR A 74 3.87 10.50 -3.80
N ARG A 75 3.15 9.84 -4.72
CA ARG A 75 1.68 9.96 -4.86
C ARG A 75 0.91 9.53 -3.61
N ALA A 76 1.42 8.53 -2.90
CA ALA A 76 0.80 8.07 -1.64
C ALA A 76 1.12 9.03 -0.50
N LEU A 77 2.36 9.48 -0.40
CA LEU A 77 2.78 10.44 0.61
C LEU A 77 2.08 11.80 0.44
N GLU A 78 1.93 12.27 -0.81
CA GLU A 78 1.17 13.49 -1.10
C GLU A 78 -0.32 13.30 -0.70
N THR A 79 -0.93 12.14 -0.99
CA THR A 79 -2.28 11.81 -0.52
C THR A 79 -2.37 11.84 1.00
N ALA A 80 -1.42 11.21 1.69
CA ALA A 80 -1.40 11.16 3.15
C ALA A 80 -1.28 12.55 3.78
N SER A 81 -0.52 13.47 3.15
CA SER A 81 -0.36 14.83 3.65
C SER A 81 -1.68 15.60 3.73
N TYR A 82 -2.57 15.44 2.74
CA TYR A 82 -3.92 16.02 2.78
C TYR A 82 -4.77 15.42 3.92
N VAL A 83 -4.65 14.11 4.14
CA VAL A 83 -5.37 13.45 5.25
C VAL A 83 -4.85 13.96 6.60
N VAL A 84 -3.54 14.11 6.75
CA VAL A 84 -2.92 14.71 7.96
C VAL A 84 -3.46 16.11 8.22
N CYS A 85 -3.46 16.98 7.18
CA CYS A 85 -3.95 18.35 7.31
C CYS A 85 -5.43 18.41 7.74
N ALA A 86 -6.24 17.44 7.31
CA ALA A 86 -7.66 17.41 7.62
C ALA A 86 -7.98 16.79 8.99
N THR A 87 -7.21 15.78 9.43
CA THR A 87 -7.50 15.00 10.64
C THR A 87 -6.64 15.38 11.84
N GLY A 88 -5.45 15.95 11.61
CA GLY A 88 -4.45 16.18 12.66
C GLY A 88 -3.76 14.92 13.18
N LEU A 89 -4.02 13.76 12.58
CA LEU A 89 -3.43 12.49 13.03
C LEU A 89 -1.92 12.44 12.76
N PRO A 90 -1.15 11.74 13.60
CA PRO A 90 0.26 11.50 13.37
C PRO A 90 0.48 10.67 12.10
N LEU A 91 1.56 10.97 11.35
CA LEU A 91 1.98 10.24 10.15
C LEU A 91 3.24 9.44 10.40
N ARG A 92 3.25 8.20 9.90
CA ARG A 92 4.45 7.38 9.71
C ARG A 92 4.58 7.00 8.25
N VAL A 93 5.81 6.98 7.78
CA VAL A 93 6.13 6.62 6.38
C VAL A 93 6.86 5.29 6.38
N GLU A 94 6.33 4.33 5.64
CA GLU A 94 6.79 2.95 5.64
C GLU A 94 7.18 2.48 4.23
N PRO A 95 8.44 2.10 4.01
CA PRO A 95 8.88 1.59 2.71
C PRO A 95 8.20 0.27 2.33
N LEU A 96 7.84 -0.57 3.29
CA LEU A 96 7.17 -1.85 3.06
C LEU A 96 5.74 -1.72 2.50
N LEU A 97 5.19 -0.51 2.45
CA LEU A 97 3.88 -0.23 1.84
C LEU A 97 3.97 0.17 0.36
N HIS A 98 5.13 0.02 -0.29
CA HIS A 98 5.28 0.30 -1.73
C HIS A 98 4.30 -0.50 -2.60
N GLU A 99 4.10 -0.07 -3.85
CA GLU A 99 3.26 -0.80 -4.81
C GLU A 99 3.92 -2.14 -5.19
N TRP A 100 3.15 -3.02 -5.79
CA TRP A 100 3.60 -4.28 -6.34
C TRP A 100 4.84 -4.10 -7.23
N GLN A 101 5.86 -4.92 -7.01
CA GLN A 101 7.11 -4.84 -7.74
C GLN A 101 7.18 -5.87 -8.87
N VAL A 102 7.52 -5.37 -10.06
CA VAL A 102 7.94 -6.20 -11.20
C VAL A 102 9.46 -6.18 -11.21
N TYR A 103 10.08 -7.28 -10.81
CA TYR A 103 11.53 -7.39 -10.76
C TYR A 103 12.13 -7.37 -12.15
N LYS A 104 13.28 -6.73 -12.27
CA LYS A 104 13.92 -6.41 -13.54
C LYS A 104 14.51 -7.66 -14.19
N THR A 105 13.97 -8.07 -15.31
CA THR A 105 14.63 -8.93 -16.28
C THR A 105 15.16 -8.13 -17.49
N GLY A 106 15.28 -6.80 -17.35
CA GLY A 106 15.76 -5.89 -18.39
C GLY A 106 14.68 -5.31 -19.31
N ILE A 107 13.49 -5.91 -19.35
CA ILE A 107 12.33 -5.38 -20.07
C ILE A 107 11.17 -5.34 -19.09
N GLU A 108 10.88 -4.17 -18.57
CA GLU A 108 9.73 -3.96 -17.67
C GLU A 108 8.45 -3.96 -18.52
N ASN A 109 7.83 -5.11 -18.64
CA ASN A 109 6.52 -5.21 -19.24
C ASN A 109 5.49 -5.42 -18.14
N PHE A 110 5.05 -4.29 -17.54
CA PHE A 110 4.08 -4.27 -16.46
C PHE A 110 2.77 -4.99 -16.82
N GLU A 111 2.27 -4.80 -18.05
CA GLU A 111 1.02 -5.43 -18.48
C GLU A 111 1.17 -6.95 -18.60
N THR A 112 2.30 -7.44 -19.14
CA THR A 112 2.57 -8.88 -19.19
C THR A 112 2.73 -9.47 -17.81
N ALA A 113 3.49 -8.82 -16.92
CA ALA A 113 3.65 -9.25 -15.54
C ALA A 113 2.31 -9.32 -14.81
N ARG A 114 1.46 -8.28 -14.98
CA ARG A 114 0.12 -8.22 -14.39
C ARG A 114 -0.78 -9.33 -14.90
N ARG A 115 -0.76 -9.61 -16.20
CA ARG A 115 -1.52 -10.71 -16.78
C ARG A 115 -1.10 -12.05 -16.18
N LEU A 116 0.22 -12.33 -16.15
CA LEU A 116 0.76 -13.56 -15.55
C LEU A 116 0.43 -13.68 -14.05
N PHE A 117 0.54 -12.58 -13.30
CA PHE A 117 0.16 -12.55 -11.89
C PHE A 117 -1.31 -12.96 -11.69
N LEU A 118 -2.22 -12.43 -12.51
CA LEU A 118 -3.65 -12.75 -12.42
C LEU A 118 -3.95 -14.19 -12.86
N GLU A 119 -3.37 -14.65 -13.98
CA GLU A 119 -3.51 -16.02 -14.47
C GLU A 119 -3.00 -17.06 -13.48
N ASN A 120 -1.90 -16.76 -12.80
CA ASN A 120 -1.27 -17.64 -11.81
C ASN A 120 -1.74 -17.37 -10.36
N LYS A 121 -2.84 -16.61 -10.17
CA LYS A 121 -3.42 -16.31 -8.85
C LYS A 121 -2.42 -15.71 -7.85
N GLY A 122 -1.50 -14.90 -8.35
CA GLY A 122 -0.48 -14.23 -7.54
C GLY A 122 0.80 -15.03 -7.30
N GLU A 123 0.89 -16.25 -7.83
CA GLU A 123 2.09 -17.07 -7.72
C GLU A 123 3.06 -16.83 -8.88
N LEU A 124 4.35 -17.03 -8.63
CA LEU A 124 5.41 -16.95 -9.63
C LEU A 124 5.82 -18.36 -10.05
N LEU A 125 5.62 -18.70 -11.32
CA LEU A 125 6.02 -19.99 -11.84
C LEU A 125 7.56 -20.05 -12.08
N PRO A 126 8.21 -21.21 -11.89
CA PRO A 126 9.68 -21.34 -12.01
C PRO A 126 10.25 -20.87 -13.35
N ASN A 127 9.50 -21.00 -14.43
CA ASN A 127 9.89 -20.61 -15.79
C ASN A 127 9.21 -19.33 -16.28
N SER A 128 8.73 -18.48 -15.37
CA SER A 128 8.10 -17.22 -15.74
C SER A 128 9.09 -16.34 -16.51
N PRO A 129 8.71 -15.80 -17.68
CA PRO A 129 9.57 -14.92 -18.46
C PRO A 129 9.81 -13.57 -17.79
N ILE A 130 8.98 -13.21 -16.81
CA ILE A 130 9.09 -11.99 -16.03
C ILE A 130 9.02 -12.34 -14.56
N GLN A 131 9.96 -11.80 -13.78
CA GLN A 131 9.95 -11.90 -12.32
C GLN A 131 9.10 -10.79 -11.74
N TYR A 132 8.24 -11.13 -10.77
CA TYR A 132 7.40 -10.18 -10.05
C TYR A 132 7.21 -10.63 -8.61
N GLU A 133 6.87 -9.68 -7.74
CA GLU A 133 6.51 -9.93 -6.36
C GLU A 133 5.22 -10.75 -6.29
N THR A 134 5.24 -11.86 -5.54
CA THR A 134 4.07 -12.73 -5.38
C THR A 134 3.03 -12.12 -4.42
N ALA A 135 1.82 -12.67 -4.46
CA ALA A 135 0.77 -12.30 -3.50
C ALA A 135 1.20 -12.56 -2.05
N THR A 136 1.91 -13.68 -1.82
CA THR A 136 2.42 -14.06 -0.50
C THR A 136 3.47 -13.09 0.00
N GLU A 137 4.42 -12.66 -0.84
CA GLU A 137 5.43 -11.66 -0.49
C GLU A 137 4.80 -10.31 -0.14
N MET A 138 3.82 -9.83 -0.94
CA MET A 138 3.08 -8.60 -0.63
C MET A 138 2.36 -8.67 0.72
N LYS A 139 1.69 -9.80 1.01
CA LYS A 139 1.03 -10.01 2.31
C LYS A 139 2.03 -10.01 3.46
N SER A 140 3.14 -10.72 3.31
CA SER A 140 4.17 -10.84 4.35
C SER A 140 4.76 -9.49 4.72
N ARG A 141 5.20 -8.69 3.74
CA ARG A 141 5.77 -7.36 4.03
C ARG A 141 4.75 -6.39 4.63
N PHE A 142 3.47 -6.48 4.22
CA PHE A 142 2.41 -5.68 4.81
C PHE A 142 2.20 -6.04 6.28
N LEU A 143 2.08 -7.33 6.61
CA LEU A 143 1.91 -7.79 7.99
C LEU A 143 3.14 -7.46 8.86
N GLU A 144 4.34 -7.58 8.30
CA GLU A 144 5.58 -7.13 8.95
C GLU A 144 5.52 -5.63 9.27
N CYS A 145 5.11 -4.81 8.30
CA CYS A 145 4.93 -3.37 8.50
C CYS A 145 3.92 -3.09 9.62
N MET A 146 2.73 -3.69 9.55
CA MET A 146 1.65 -3.43 10.50
C MET A 146 1.96 -3.95 11.90
N SER A 147 2.82 -4.96 12.04
CA SER A 147 3.25 -5.47 13.35
C SER A 147 3.93 -4.41 14.24
N LYS A 148 4.46 -3.35 13.65
CA LYS A 148 5.07 -2.20 14.36
C LYS A 148 4.02 -1.30 15.02
N TYR A 149 2.74 -1.46 14.68
CA TYR A 149 1.63 -0.60 15.08
C TYR A 149 0.56 -1.35 15.88
N ARG A 150 0.93 -2.48 16.50
CA ARG A 150 0.01 -3.36 17.25
C ARG A 150 -0.68 -2.67 18.43
N GLU A 151 -0.12 -1.57 18.94
CA GLU A 151 -0.71 -0.77 20.00
C GLU A 151 -1.92 0.05 19.52
N HIS A 152 -2.13 0.21 18.21
CA HIS A 152 -3.26 0.95 17.65
C HIS A 152 -4.39 0.00 17.24
N GLN A 153 -5.61 0.35 17.61
CA GLN A 153 -6.81 -0.42 17.24
C GLN A 153 -7.30 -0.10 15.84
N THR A 154 -7.11 1.15 15.39
CA THR A 154 -7.56 1.62 14.08
C THR A 154 -6.46 2.45 13.40
N VAL A 155 -6.07 2.03 12.20
CA VAL A 155 -4.98 2.63 11.43
C VAL A 155 -5.47 3.00 10.03
N VAL A 156 -5.23 4.24 9.57
CA VAL A 156 -5.36 4.61 8.16
C VAL A 156 -4.09 4.16 7.43
N VAL A 157 -4.24 3.38 6.38
CA VAL A 157 -3.13 2.94 5.52
C VAL A 157 -3.28 3.53 4.13
N VAL A 158 -2.40 4.48 3.78
CA VAL A 158 -2.36 5.05 2.43
C VAL A 158 -1.40 4.26 1.56
N ALA A 159 -1.97 3.54 0.59
CA ALA A 159 -1.22 2.56 -0.19
C ALA A 159 -1.69 2.49 -1.66
N HIS A 160 -1.49 1.35 -2.29
CA HIS A 160 -1.60 1.12 -3.72
C HIS A 160 -2.55 -0.03 -4.04
N ARG A 161 -3.07 -0.04 -5.26
CA ARG A 161 -4.10 -0.98 -5.69
C ARG A 161 -3.72 -2.45 -5.54
N MET A 162 -2.53 -2.85 -6.00
CA MET A 162 -2.15 -4.26 -5.99
C MET A 162 -1.91 -4.77 -4.57
N LEU A 163 -1.31 -3.95 -3.71
CA LEU A 163 -1.15 -4.27 -2.30
C LEU A 163 -2.51 -4.42 -1.60
N MET A 164 -3.40 -3.43 -1.76
CA MET A 164 -4.73 -3.46 -1.13
C MET A 164 -5.55 -4.69 -1.53
N ARG A 165 -5.48 -5.08 -2.82
CA ARG A 165 -6.17 -6.28 -3.34
C ARG A 165 -5.77 -7.59 -2.67
N GLN A 166 -4.68 -7.62 -1.91
CA GLN A 166 -4.28 -8.80 -1.16
C GLN A 166 -5.13 -9.01 0.10
N PHE A 167 -5.86 -8.00 0.54
CA PHE A 167 -6.62 -7.98 1.80
C PHE A 167 -8.11 -7.71 1.62
N VAL A 168 -8.52 -7.17 0.47
CA VAL A 168 -9.91 -6.83 0.18
C VAL A 168 -10.40 -7.53 -1.08
N LEU A 169 -11.66 -7.97 -1.08
CA LEU A 169 -12.24 -8.75 -2.18
C LEU A 169 -12.68 -7.89 -3.40
N ASN A 170 -12.33 -6.61 -3.41
CA ASN A 170 -12.74 -5.70 -4.46
C ASN A 170 -11.87 -5.89 -5.71
N GLU A 171 -12.48 -6.29 -6.83
CA GLU A 171 -11.77 -6.41 -8.12
C GLU A 171 -11.31 -5.04 -8.63
N LYS A 172 -12.12 -4.01 -8.43
CA LYS A 172 -11.83 -2.64 -8.80
C LYS A 172 -11.66 -1.80 -7.54
N ILE A 173 -10.51 -1.13 -7.44
CA ILE A 173 -10.23 -0.14 -6.41
C ILE A 173 -9.88 1.16 -7.15
N ASP A 174 -10.75 2.15 -7.07
CA ASP A 174 -10.56 3.45 -7.73
C ASP A 174 -9.58 4.34 -6.95
N PHE A 175 -9.05 5.39 -7.57
CA PHE A 175 -8.23 6.39 -6.88
C PHE A 175 -9.03 7.02 -5.73
N CYS A 176 -8.37 7.29 -4.63
CA CYS A 176 -8.99 7.82 -3.40
C CYS A 176 -10.12 6.95 -2.82
N GLN A 177 -10.22 5.69 -3.21
CA GLN A 177 -11.17 4.77 -2.60
C GLN A 177 -10.74 4.44 -1.17
N VAL A 178 -11.71 4.48 -0.25
CA VAL A 178 -11.56 4.07 1.15
C VAL A 178 -12.23 2.73 1.34
N ILE A 179 -11.54 1.78 1.95
CA ILE A 179 -12.05 0.43 2.23
C ILE A 179 -11.64 0.04 3.64
N GLU A 180 -12.60 -0.38 4.46
CA GLU A 180 -12.32 -0.91 5.79
C GLU A 180 -12.16 -2.43 5.74
N CYS A 181 -11.22 -2.94 6.51
CA CYS A 181 -11.13 -4.36 6.82
C CYS A 181 -10.56 -4.58 8.22
N GLU A 182 -10.77 -5.75 8.78
CA GLU A 182 -10.17 -6.19 10.04
C GLU A 182 -9.14 -7.27 9.75
N LEU A 183 -7.95 -7.14 10.32
CA LEU A 183 -6.85 -8.08 10.16
C LEU A 183 -6.35 -8.54 11.53
N GLU A 184 -5.88 -9.76 11.58
CA GLU A 184 -5.06 -10.29 12.68
C GLU A 184 -3.59 -10.01 12.35
N ILE A 185 -2.91 -9.27 13.24
CA ILE A 185 -1.52 -8.83 13.07
C ILE A 185 -0.61 -9.53 14.07
#